data_d24c52fd2bf612775846ed8cb63ef940
#
_entry.id   d24c52fd2bf612775846ed8cb63ef940
#
_cell.length_a   1.000
_cell.length_b   1.000
_cell.length_c   1.000
_cell.angle_alpha   90.00
_cell.angle_beta   90.00
_cell.angle_gamma   90.00
#
_symmetry.space_group_name_H-M   'P 1'
#
loop_
_entity.id
_entity.type
_entity.pdbx_description
1 polymer ?
#
loop_
_entity_poly.entity_id
_entity_poly.type
_entity_poly.pdbx_seq_one_letter_code
_entity_poly.pdbx_strand_id
1 'polypeptide(L)'
;MEEKDLKWVYGTILSAPGMDELVKLDFKTSRKVILLLGEVIGRGLKSKGNGLPECVEQEMLHELQMISENFIARAGMTELEKNLRQL
;
A
#
# COMPACT_ATOMS: atom_id res chain seq x y z
N MET A 1 -7.29 21.11 -1.31
CA MET A 1 -7.20 20.73 0.12
C MET A 1 -5.76 20.81 0.56
N GLU A 2 -5.50 21.43 1.67
CA GLU A 2 -4.15 21.52 2.20
C GLU A 2 -3.71 20.19 2.81
N GLU A 3 -2.41 19.94 2.82
CA GLU A 3 -1.81 18.76 3.39
C GLU A 3 -2.28 18.49 4.82
N LYS A 4 -2.36 19.53 5.61
CA LYS A 4 -2.78 19.49 7.01
C LYS A 4 -4.22 18.95 7.14
N ASP A 5 -5.11 19.41 6.27
CA ASP A 5 -6.50 18.99 6.26
C ASP A 5 -6.64 17.54 5.82
N LEU A 6 -5.84 17.13 4.85
CA LEU A 6 -5.86 15.76 4.34
C LEU A 6 -5.43 14.78 5.43
N LYS A 7 -4.40 15.12 6.20
CA LYS A 7 -3.94 14.28 7.30
C LYS A 7 -5.04 14.10 8.34
N TRP A 8 -5.75 15.18 8.66
CA TRP A 8 -6.85 15.13 9.61
C TRP A 8 -7.99 14.25 9.11
N VAL A 9 -8.32 14.36 7.83
CA VAL A 9 -9.38 13.56 7.21
C VAL A 9 -9.04 12.08 7.29
N TYR A 10 -7.82 11.68 6.92
CA TYR A 10 -7.40 10.30 7.03
C TYR A 10 -7.44 9.80 8.48
N GLY A 11 -6.94 10.60 9.42
CA GLY A 11 -6.96 10.23 10.82
C GLY A 11 -8.37 9.96 11.32
N THR A 12 -9.32 10.78 10.90
CA THR A 12 -10.72 10.66 11.29
C THR A 12 -11.35 9.38 10.69
N ILE A 13 -11.14 9.16 9.41
CA ILE A 13 -11.71 8.01 8.72
C ILE A 13 -11.14 6.70 9.27
N LEU A 14 -9.82 6.64 9.44
CA LEU A 14 -9.16 5.43 9.90
C LEU A 14 -9.44 5.10 11.36
N SER A 15 -9.92 6.08 12.12
CA SER A 15 -10.29 5.88 13.52
C SER A 15 -11.78 5.58 13.69
N ALA A 16 -12.55 5.53 12.61
CA ALA A 16 -13.98 5.30 12.68
C ALA A 16 -14.28 3.89 13.22
N PRO A 17 -15.44 3.69 13.88
CA PRO A 17 -15.82 2.37 14.36
C PRO A 17 -15.84 1.35 13.22
N GLY A 18 -15.31 0.17 13.48
CA GLY A 18 -15.29 -0.91 12.49
C GLY A 18 -14.08 -0.92 11.56
N MET A 19 -13.24 0.12 11.58
CA MET A 19 -12.09 0.17 10.67
C MET A 19 -11.00 -0.83 11.03
N ASP A 20 -10.98 -1.33 12.25
CA ASP A 20 -10.02 -2.35 12.67
C ASP A 20 -10.52 -3.78 12.48
N GLU A 21 -11.72 -3.94 11.96
CA GLU A 21 -12.27 -5.28 11.71
C GLU A 21 -11.44 -5.97 10.61
N LEU A 22 -11.17 -7.25 10.82
CA LEU A 22 -10.42 -8.03 9.87
C LEU A 22 -11.32 -8.51 8.74
N VAL A 23 -10.87 -8.33 7.52
CA VAL A 23 -11.59 -8.76 6.32
C VAL A 23 -10.71 -9.75 5.56
N LYS A 24 -11.24 -10.93 5.30
CA LYS A 24 -10.53 -11.92 4.51
C LYS A 24 -10.65 -11.56 3.03
N LEU A 25 -9.52 -11.43 2.37
CA LEU A 25 -9.49 -11.17 0.93
C LEU A 25 -9.21 -12.47 0.20
N ASP A 26 -10.13 -12.84 -0.69
CA ASP A 26 -10.04 -14.10 -1.41
C ASP A 26 -10.40 -13.85 -2.88
N PHE A 27 -9.38 -13.57 -3.67
CA PHE A 27 -9.57 -13.28 -5.09
C PHE A 27 -8.43 -13.88 -5.92
N LYS A 28 -8.69 -14.03 -7.20
CA LYS A 28 -7.69 -14.51 -8.16
C LYS A 28 -7.50 -13.47 -9.24
N THR A 29 -6.27 -13.26 -9.65
CA THR A 29 -5.96 -12.33 -10.72
C THR A 29 -4.69 -12.77 -11.43
N SER A 30 -4.38 -12.14 -12.55
CA SER A 30 -3.19 -12.51 -13.31
C SER A 30 -1.91 -12.00 -12.64
N ARG A 31 -0.79 -12.62 -12.99
CA ARG A 31 0.52 -12.18 -12.51
C ARG A 31 0.81 -10.74 -12.95
N LYS A 32 0.33 -10.35 -14.13
CA LYS A 32 0.45 -8.97 -14.62
C LYS A 32 -0.16 -7.98 -13.65
N VAL A 33 -1.39 -8.27 -13.22
CA VAL A 33 -2.12 -7.39 -12.32
C VAL A 33 -1.46 -7.34 -10.95
N ILE A 34 -0.96 -8.47 -10.47
CA ILE A 34 -0.25 -8.51 -9.18
C ILE A 34 1.02 -7.65 -9.22
N LEU A 35 1.77 -7.74 -10.32
CA LEU A 35 2.97 -6.91 -10.48
C LEU A 35 2.62 -5.43 -10.46
N LEU A 36 1.58 -5.04 -11.19
CA LEU A 36 1.13 -3.65 -11.24
C LEU A 36 0.60 -3.19 -9.88
N LEU A 37 -0.08 -4.06 -9.16
CA LEU A 37 -0.56 -3.75 -7.82
C LEU A 37 0.61 -3.45 -6.88
N GLY A 38 1.68 -4.27 -6.96
CA GLY A 38 2.89 -4.03 -6.18
C GLY A 38 3.53 -2.69 -6.53
N GLU A 39 3.54 -2.32 -7.81
CA GLU A 39 4.08 -1.04 -8.24
C GLU A 39 3.24 0.14 -7.72
N VAL A 40 1.92 0.02 -7.77
CA VAL A 40 1.02 1.06 -7.25
C VAL A 40 1.26 1.26 -5.75
N ILE A 41 1.33 0.18 -4.99
CA ILE A 41 1.57 0.25 -3.55
C ILE A 41 2.94 0.87 -3.29
N GLY A 42 3.96 0.42 -4.01
CA GLY A 42 5.33 0.94 -3.84
C GLY A 42 5.42 2.43 -4.11
N ARG A 43 4.79 2.90 -5.17
CA ARG A 43 4.79 4.32 -5.53
C ARG A 43 4.01 5.14 -4.50
N GLY A 44 2.89 4.60 -4.03
CA GLY A 44 2.11 5.27 -2.98
C GLY A 44 2.91 5.43 -1.69
N LEU A 45 3.70 4.41 -1.33
CA LEU A 45 4.52 4.46 -0.11
C LEU A 45 5.69 5.43 -0.21
N LYS A 46 6.09 5.80 -1.43
CA LYS A 46 7.21 6.73 -1.66
C LYS A 46 6.73 8.13 -2.03
N SER A 47 5.42 8.33 -2.07
CA SER A 47 4.85 9.62 -2.45
C SER A 47 5.22 10.70 -1.42
N LYS A 48 5.43 11.92 -1.91
CA LYS A 48 5.76 13.07 -1.06
C LYS A 48 4.62 14.08 -1.09
N GLY A 49 4.68 15.04 -0.18
CA GLY A 49 3.66 16.07 -0.07
C GLY A 49 2.37 15.49 0.51
N ASN A 50 1.27 15.56 -0.23
CA ASN A 50 -0.03 15.07 0.24
C ASN A 50 -0.21 13.55 0.11
N GLY A 51 0.88 12.82 -0.10
CA GLY A 51 0.82 11.37 -0.24
C GLY A 51 0.56 10.64 1.07
N LEU A 52 0.36 9.33 0.98
CA LEU A 52 0.08 8.50 2.15
C LEU A 52 1.14 8.58 3.25
N PRO A 53 2.45 8.62 2.94
CA PRO A 53 3.45 8.69 4.01
C PRO A 53 3.32 9.91 4.91
N GLU A 54 2.70 10.98 4.40
CA GLU A 54 2.49 12.20 5.17
C GLU A 54 1.20 12.16 5.98
N CYS A 55 0.28 11.24 5.67
CA CYS A 55 -1.07 11.23 6.22
C CYS A 55 -1.36 10.07 7.16
N VAL A 56 -0.58 8.99 7.12
CA VAL A 56 -0.84 7.79 7.93
C VAL A 56 0.39 7.39 8.73
N GLU A 57 0.14 6.63 9.79
CA GLU A 57 1.21 6.19 10.69
C GLU A 57 2.15 5.19 10.02
N GLN A 58 3.40 5.17 10.47
CA GLN A 58 4.44 4.30 9.95
C GLN A 58 4.05 2.82 10.01
N GLU A 59 3.36 2.42 11.06
CA GLU A 59 2.94 1.02 11.22
C GLU A 59 2.04 0.57 10.08
N MET A 60 1.13 1.44 9.63
CA MET A 60 0.24 1.14 8.52
C MET A 60 0.98 1.08 7.20
N LEU A 61 1.95 1.97 7.01
CA LEU A 61 2.79 1.96 5.81
C LEU A 61 3.60 0.68 5.73
N HIS A 62 4.14 0.24 6.87
CA HIS A 62 4.91 -1.00 6.94
C HIS A 62 4.02 -2.21 6.62
N GLU A 63 2.81 -2.24 7.15
CA GLU A 63 1.85 -3.31 6.88
C GLU A 63 1.49 -3.37 5.40
N LEU A 64 1.26 -2.22 4.77
CA LEU A 64 0.99 -2.15 3.34
C LEU A 64 2.15 -2.72 2.53
N GLN A 65 3.38 -2.38 2.92
CA GLN A 65 4.57 -2.90 2.26
C GLN A 65 4.66 -4.41 2.39
N MET A 66 4.39 -4.95 3.57
CA MET A 66 4.42 -6.39 3.82
C MET A 66 3.39 -7.13 2.96
N ILE A 67 2.20 -6.56 2.82
CA ILE A 67 1.16 -7.15 1.99
C ILE A 67 1.59 -7.16 0.52
N SER A 68 2.16 -6.06 0.05
CA SER A 68 2.66 -5.96 -1.32
C SER A 68 3.72 -7.01 -1.60
N GLU A 69 4.69 -7.16 -0.70
CA GLU A 69 5.75 -8.15 -0.83
C GLU A 69 5.20 -9.58 -0.82
N ASN A 70 4.19 -9.83 -0.01
CA ASN A 70 3.55 -11.13 0.05
C ASN A 70 2.88 -11.49 -1.29
N PHE A 71 2.17 -10.54 -1.88
CA PHE A 71 1.52 -10.75 -3.17
C PHE A 71 2.55 -11.06 -4.26
N ILE A 72 3.62 -10.30 -4.31
CA ILE A 72 4.70 -10.49 -5.30
C ILE A 72 5.37 -11.86 -5.11
N ALA A 73 5.63 -12.23 -3.86
CA ALA A 73 6.25 -13.52 -3.56
C ALA A 73 5.34 -14.69 -3.95
N ARG A 74 4.05 -14.58 -3.69
CA ARG A 74 3.08 -15.63 -4.03
C ARG A 74 2.95 -15.79 -5.54
N ALA A 75 3.18 -14.73 -6.29
CA ALA A 75 3.18 -14.79 -7.76
C ALA A 75 4.52 -15.23 -8.34
N GLY A 76 5.53 -15.43 -7.50
CA GLY A 76 6.86 -15.86 -7.94
C GLY A 76 7.63 -14.78 -8.68
N MET A 77 7.41 -13.52 -8.35
CA MET A 77 8.00 -12.39 -9.08
C MET A 77 8.94 -11.51 -8.25
N THR A 78 9.46 -12.03 -7.13
CA THR A 78 10.32 -11.23 -6.26
C THR A 78 11.56 -10.69 -7.00
N GLU A 79 12.23 -11.55 -7.76
CA GLU A 79 13.43 -11.13 -8.51
C GLU A 79 13.07 -10.14 -9.61
N LEU A 80 11.98 -10.37 -10.31
CA LEU A 80 11.53 -9.46 -11.35
C LEU A 80 11.25 -8.08 -10.81
N GLU A 81 10.58 -7.99 -9.66
CA GLU A 81 10.28 -6.72 -9.03
C GLU A 81 11.54 -5.98 -8.62
N LYS A 82 12.52 -6.71 -8.04
CA LYS A 82 13.80 -6.10 -7.67
C LYS A 82 14.49 -5.50 -8.88
N ASN A 83 14.48 -6.22 -10.00
CA ASN A 83 15.12 -5.75 -11.23
C ASN A 83 14.43 -4.47 -11.75
N LEU A 84 13.11 -4.43 -11.66
CA LEU A 84 12.36 -3.25 -12.06
C LEU A 84 12.72 -2.02 -11.23
N ARG A 85 12.92 -2.19 -9.93
CA ARG A 85 13.25 -1.10 -9.03
C ARG A 85 14.63 -0.50 -9.31
N GLN A 86 15.49 -1.24 -9.98
CA GLN A 86 16.84 -0.78 -10.31
C GLN A 86 16.92 -0.01 -11.62
N LEU A 87 15.84 0.10 -12.35
CA LEU A 87 15.82 0.81 -13.63
C LEU A 87 15.76 2.34 -13.50
#